data_ff6403eaa569e88947f4fbdd99db9712
#
_entry.id   ff6403eaa569e88947f4fbdd99db9712
#
_cell.length_a   1.000
_cell.length_b   1.000
_cell.length_c   1.000
_cell.angle_alpha   90.00
_cell.angle_beta   90.00
_cell.angle_gamma   90.00
#
_symmetry.space_group_name_H-M   'P 1'
#
loop_
_entity.id
_entity.type
_entity.pdbx_description
1 polymer ?
#
loop_
_entity_poly.entity_id
_entity_poly.type
_entity_poly.pdbx_seq_one_letter_code
_entity_poly.pdbx_strand_id
1 'polypeptide(L)'
;LKTLNIIKPDDWHLHLREGLVLKNIIQFTSEYFGRAIVMPNTKSPITSINSAISYRKSIVEALPESSKFEPLMTIYLTDDTDKGELINGFKNNVFFAAKLYPANATTNSSHGVRKIENLYKIFELMQDSGMPLLIHGEVTDSEVDVFDREEVFIDKELSQITKRFPKLKIVLEHITTSYAVDFVQENNIGATITPHHLHINRNAMFFGGLNSDFYCLPVAKRENNRLALR
;
A
#
# COMPACT_ATOMS: atom_id res chain seq x y z
N LEU A 1 -14.43 12.67 -32.75
CA LEU A 1 -13.81 12.16 -31.51
C LEU A 1 -13.68 13.33 -30.53
N LYS A 2 -14.24 13.19 -29.34
CA LYS A 2 -14.03 14.18 -28.27
C LYS A 2 -12.65 13.92 -27.68
N THR A 3 -11.78 14.92 -27.69
CA THR A 3 -10.45 14.85 -27.06
C THR A 3 -10.58 15.28 -25.60
N LEU A 4 -10.00 14.50 -24.69
CA LEU A 4 -9.88 14.82 -23.28
C LEU A 4 -8.41 15.11 -22.96
N ASN A 5 -8.13 16.31 -22.47
CA ASN A 5 -6.79 16.67 -21.99
C ASN A 5 -6.76 16.59 -20.46
N ILE A 6 -5.91 15.75 -19.94
CA ILE A 6 -5.69 15.59 -18.48
C ILE A 6 -4.20 15.72 -18.13
N ILE A 7 -3.91 16.08 -16.90
CA ILE A 7 -2.57 15.96 -16.35
C ILE A 7 -2.22 14.47 -16.28
N LYS A 8 -0.96 14.10 -16.63
CA LYS A 8 -0.51 12.71 -16.52
C LYS A 8 -0.68 12.25 -15.06
N PRO A 9 -1.47 11.19 -14.77
CA PRO A 9 -1.77 10.79 -13.40
C PRO A 9 -0.57 10.18 -12.69
N ASP A 10 -0.66 10.10 -11.36
CA ASP A 10 0.25 9.34 -10.52
C ASP A 10 -0.44 8.05 -10.03
N ASP A 11 0.33 6.99 -9.83
CA ASP A 11 -0.13 5.75 -9.20
C ASP A 11 0.33 5.72 -7.74
N TRP A 12 -0.61 5.73 -6.81
CA TRP A 12 -0.31 5.81 -5.38
C TRP A 12 -0.10 4.45 -4.70
N HIS A 13 -0.16 3.33 -5.46
CA HIS A 13 0.10 1.99 -4.94
C HIS A 13 0.53 1.01 -6.02
N LEU A 14 1.82 0.87 -6.26
CA LEU A 14 2.37 0.08 -7.36
C LEU A 14 3.31 -1.04 -6.88
N HIS A 15 3.07 -2.26 -7.34
CA HIS A 15 3.97 -3.40 -7.18
C HIS A 15 4.73 -3.71 -8.48
N LEU A 16 6.01 -3.42 -8.53
CA LEU A 16 6.84 -3.69 -9.73
C LEU A 16 7.58 -5.02 -9.69
N ARG A 17 7.66 -5.65 -8.50
CA ARG A 17 8.43 -6.89 -8.33
C ARG A 17 9.91 -6.70 -8.73
N GLU A 18 10.59 -7.79 -9.12
CA GLU A 18 12.04 -7.80 -9.40
C GLU A 18 12.35 -8.60 -10.67
N GLY A 19 13.57 -8.47 -11.20
CA GLY A 19 14.10 -9.29 -12.28
C GLY A 19 13.28 -9.24 -13.57
N LEU A 20 12.94 -10.40 -14.13
CA LEU A 20 12.18 -10.49 -15.38
C LEU A 20 10.75 -9.94 -15.27
N VAL A 21 10.12 -10.08 -14.10
CA VAL A 21 8.77 -9.54 -13.90
C VAL A 21 8.81 -8.02 -14.01
N LEU A 22 9.74 -7.35 -13.31
CA LEU A 22 9.93 -5.91 -13.42
C LEU A 22 10.10 -5.46 -14.87
N LYS A 23 11.02 -6.09 -15.60
CA LYS A 23 11.30 -5.74 -17.02
C LYS A 23 10.07 -5.83 -17.92
N ASN A 24 9.20 -6.82 -17.64
CA ASN A 24 8.03 -7.07 -18.47
C ASN A 24 6.84 -6.14 -18.15
N ILE A 25 6.73 -5.65 -16.89
CA ILE A 25 5.55 -4.89 -16.47
C ILE A 25 5.77 -3.38 -16.42
N ILE A 26 7.02 -2.91 -16.26
CA ILE A 26 7.31 -1.49 -16.03
C ILE A 26 6.80 -0.58 -17.16
N GLN A 27 6.86 -1.04 -18.40
CA GLN A 27 6.39 -0.28 -19.56
C GLN A 27 4.89 0.08 -19.45
N PHE A 28 4.06 -0.84 -18.97
CA PHE A 28 2.60 -0.61 -18.86
C PHE A 28 2.28 0.51 -17.87
N THR A 29 3.04 0.62 -16.79
CA THR A 29 2.86 1.71 -15.82
C THR A 29 3.46 3.02 -16.34
N SER A 30 4.70 3.00 -16.83
CA SER A 30 5.43 4.20 -17.24
C SER A 30 4.82 4.91 -18.46
N GLU A 31 4.03 4.19 -19.27
CA GLU A 31 3.28 4.77 -20.39
C GLU A 31 2.17 5.72 -19.89
N TYR A 32 1.43 5.31 -18.86
CA TYR A 32 0.22 6.02 -18.41
C TYR A 32 0.44 6.93 -17.21
N PHE A 33 1.39 6.61 -16.32
CA PHE A 33 1.64 7.35 -15.09
C PHE A 33 2.93 8.17 -15.13
N GLY A 34 2.90 9.35 -14.51
CA GLY A 34 4.09 10.21 -14.37
C GLY A 34 4.99 9.74 -13.24
N ARG A 35 4.37 9.39 -12.10
CA ARG A 35 5.05 8.91 -10.90
C ARG A 35 4.26 7.75 -10.29
N ALA A 36 4.93 6.96 -9.45
CA ALA A 36 4.21 5.99 -8.62
C ALA A 36 4.88 5.79 -7.25
N ILE A 37 4.07 5.57 -6.23
CA ILE A 37 4.53 5.04 -4.94
C ILE A 37 4.80 3.55 -5.11
N VAL A 38 6.07 3.18 -5.04
CA VAL A 38 6.52 1.79 -5.23
C VAL A 38 6.50 1.06 -3.90
N MET A 39 5.71 -0.02 -3.85
CA MET A 39 5.57 -0.85 -2.65
C MET A 39 6.85 -1.64 -2.38
N PRO A 40 7.28 -1.73 -1.08
CA PRO A 40 8.59 -2.23 -0.69
C PRO A 40 8.62 -3.75 -0.44
N ASN A 41 7.53 -4.49 -0.66
CA ASN A 41 7.41 -5.93 -0.41
C ASN A 41 7.94 -6.77 -1.57
N THR A 42 9.20 -6.56 -1.92
CA THR A 42 9.98 -7.42 -2.81
C THR A 42 10.31 -8.74 -2.11
N LYS A 43 10.92 -9.70 -2.81
CA LYS A 43 11.32 -10.97 -2.21
C LYS A 43 12.22 -10.77 -0.98
N SER A 44 13.14 -9.80 -1.07
CA SER A 44 13.89 -9.26 0.06
C SER A 44 13.34 -7.87 0.35
N PRO A 45 12.58 -7.67 1.45
CA PRO A 45 11.92 -6.39 1.71
C PRO A 45 12.88 -5.19 1.74
N ILE A 46 12.42 -4.04 1.28
CA ILE A 46 13.20 -2.80 1.26
C ILE A 46 13.16 -2.16 2.64
N THR A 47 14.18 -2.43 3.47
CA THR A 47 14.26 -2.00 4.87
C THR A 47 15.38 -1.00 5.14
N SER A 48 16.16 -0.62 4.11
CA SER A 48 17.30 0.29 4.26
C SER A 48 17.42 1.26 3.09
N ILE A 49 18.13 2.36 3.30
CA ILE A 49 18.50 3.34 2.27
C ILE A 49 19.19 2.65 1.09
N ASN A 50 20.17 1.80 1.37
CA ASN A 50 20.93 1.12 0.33
C ASN A 50 20.06 0.18 -0.51
N SER A 51 19.15 -0.58 0.10
CA SER A 51 18.22 -1.44 -0.62
C SER A 51 17.25 -0.64 -1.50
N ALA A 52 16.76 0.49 -1.02
CA ALA A 52 15.89 1.39 -1.79
C ALA A 52 16.61 2.00 -3.00
N ILE A 53 17.84 2.49 -2.82
CA ILE A 53 18.64 3.03 -3.92
C ILE A 53 18.92 1.96 -4.97
N SER A 54 19.29 0.75 -4.54
CA SER A 54 19.54 -0.38 -5.45
C SER A 54 18.28 -0.76 -6.22
N TYR A 55 17.14 -0.86 -5.54
CA TYR A 55 15.87 -1.20 -6.20
C TYR A 55 15.41 -0.09 -7.15
N ARG A 56 15.52 1.18 -6.74
CA ARG A 56 15.24 2.32 -7.64
C ARG A 56 16.11 2.30 -8.90
N LYS A 57 17.39 1.97 -8.75
CA LYS A 57 18.31 1.82 -9.88
C LYS A 57 17.82 0.75 -10.85
N SER A 58 17.46 -0.44 -10.34
CA SER A 58 16.92 -1.54 -11.16
C SER A 58 15.63 -1.15 -11.90
N ILE A 59 14.76 -0.35 -11.25
CA ILE A 59 13.53 0.16 -11.89
C ILE A 59 13.89 1.12 -13.02
N VAL A 60 14.78 2.09 -12.78
CA VAL A 60 15.18 3.09 -13.77
C VAL A 60 15.88 2.45 -14.97
N GLU A 61 16.75 1.46 -14.75
CA GLU A 61 17.42 0.70 -15.80
C GLU A 61 16.46 -0.16 -16.65
N ALA A 62 15.30 -0.50 -16.12
CA ALA A 62 14.28 -1.27 -16.84
C ALA A 62 13.29 -0.38 -17.63
N LEU A 63 13.31 0.94 -17.43
CA LEU A 63 12.45 1.87 -18.15
C LEU A 63 12.84 1.99 -19.63
N PRO A 64 11.85 2.23 -20.53
CA PRO A 64 12.16 2.69 -21.88
C PRO A 64 12.99 4.00 -21.87
N GLU A 65 13.93 4.16 -22.80
CA GLU A 65 14.84 5.33 -22.86
C GLU A 65 14.11 6.68 -22.89
N SER A 66 12.95 6.74 -23.51
CA SER A 66 12.11 7.96 -23.58
C SER A 66 11.26 8.22 -22.35
N SER A 67 11.23 7.31 -21.40
CA SER A 67 10.34 7.40 -20.23
C SER A 67 10.83 8.48 -19.25
N LYS A 68 9.87 9.29 -18.77
CA LYS A 68 10.08 10.26 -17.69
C LYS A 68 9.40 9.81 -16.39
N PHE A 69 9.08 8.53 -16.29
CA PHE A 69 8.44 7.97 -15.09
C PHE A 69 9.40 8.06 -13.89
N GLU A 70 8.83 8.49 -12.76
CA GLU A 70 9.58 8.65 -11.51
C GLU A 70 9.07 7.67 -10.44
N PRO A 71 9.87 6.67 -10.02
CA PRO A 71 9.53 5.80 -8.91
C PRO A 71 9.80 6.49 -7.58
N LEU A 72 8.76 6.62 -6.75
CA LEU A 72 8.81 7.15 -5.39
C LEU A 72 8.93 5.95 -4.43
N MET A 73 10.13 5.77 -3.85
CA MET A 73 10.42 4.58 -3.05
C MET A 73 9.82 4.67 -1.65
N THR A 74 9.47 3.52 -1.10
CA THR A 74 8.97 3.39 0.29
C THR A 74 9.84 2.44 1.09
N ILE A 75 9.84 2.60 2.42
CA ILE A 75 10.50 1.67 3.34
C ILE A 75 9.47 0.68 3.90
N TYR A 76 9.85 -0.58 4.00
CA TYR A 76 9.08 -1.66 4.63
C TYR A 76 9.27 -1.62 6.15
N LEU A 77 8.17 -1.45 6.91
CA LEU A 77 8.21 -1.49 8.37
C LEU A 77 8.23 -2.93 8.88
N THR A 78 9.14 -3.18 9.82
CA THR A 78 9.26 -4.43 10.59
C THR A 78 9.25 -4.11 12.08
N ASP A 79 9.09 -5.12 12.94
CA ASP A 79 9.19 -4.92 14.40
C ASP A 79 10.54 -4.29 14.82
N ASP A 80 11.60 -4.48 14.01
CA ASP A 80 12.98 -4.02 14.28
C ASP A 80 13.40 -2.87 13.35
N THR A 81 12.46 -2.09 12.83
CA THR A 81 12.76 -0.96 11.92
C THR A 81 13.77 0.01 12.52
N ASP A 82 14.89 0.22 11.82
CA ASP A 82 15.91 1.18 12.25
C ASP A 82 15.43 2.62 12.07
N LYS A 83 15.46 3.39 13.16
CA LYS A 83 14.99 4.78 13.19
C LYS A 83 15.88 5.72 12.36
N GLY A 84 17.18 5.44 12.32
CA GLY A 84 18.15 6.21 11.55
C GLY A 84 17.92 6.02 10.05
N GLU A 85 17.78 4.78 9.59
CA GLU A 85 17.44 4.45 8.21
C GLU A 85 16.14 5.14 7.78
N LEU A 86 15.08 5.03 8.60
CA LEU A 86 13.79 5.64 8.33
C LEU A 86 13.90 7.16 8.13
N ILE A 87 14.41 7.87 9.13
CA ILE A 87 14.41 9.34 9.15
C ILE A 87 15.43 9.93 8.19
N ASN A 88 16.63 9.36 8.11
CA ASN A 88 17.66 9.84 7.18
C ASN A 88 17.23 9.59 5.72
N GLY A 89 16.62 8.44 5.44
CA GLY A 89 16.11 8.12 4.12
C GLY A 89 14.98 9.08 3.69
N PHE A 90 14.08 9.44 4.60
CA PHE A 90 13.04 10.42 4.33
C PHE A 90 13.59 11.84 4.12
N LYS A 91 14.46 12.32 5.01
CA LYS A 91 15.09 13.66 4.91
C LYS A 91 15.91 13.84 3.63
N ASN A 92 16.51 12.76 3.14
CA ASN A 92 17.31 12.77 1.91
C ASN A 92 16.52 12.40 0.64
N ASN A 93 15.19 12.35 0.72
CA ASN A 93 14.29 11.99 -0.39
C ASN A 93 14.57 10.60 -1.01
N VAL A 94 15.11 9.66 -0.23
CA VAL A 94 15.22 8.25 -0.63
C VAL A 94 13.89 7.54 -0.42
N PHE A 95 13.21 7.82 0.70
CA PHE A 95 11.86 7.35 0.97
C PHE A 95 10.86 8.48 0.93
N PHE A 96 9.69 8.22 0.35
CA PHE A 96 8.55 9.16 0.30
C PHE A 96 7.47 8.79 1.33
N ALA A 97 7.43 7.55 1.78
CA ALA A 97 6.53 7.05 2.79
C ALA A 97 7.09 5.77 3.44
N ALA A 98 6.50 5.35 4.55
CA ALA A 98 6.73 4.04 5.14
C ALA A 98 5.49 3.15 4.96
N LYS A 99 5.69 1.88 4.63
CA LYS A 99 4.62 0.90 4.41
C LYS A 99 4.56 -0.12 5.53
N LEU A 100 3.41 -0.21 6.16
CA LEU A 100 3.07 -1.20 7.17
C LEU A 100 2.29 -2.36 6.55
N TYR A 101 2.81 -3.56 6.73
CA TYR A 101 2.10 -4.81 6.51
C TYR A 101 1.98 -5.55 7.85
N PRO A 102 0.78 -5.95 8.28
CA PRO A 102 0.69 -6.99 9.31
C PRO A 102 1.35 -8.28 8.82
N ALA A 103 2.06 -8.98 9.70
CA ALA A 103 2.79 -10.18 9.33
C ALA A 103 1.86 -11.22 8.70
N ASN A 104 2.22 -11.74 7.53
CA ASN A 104 1.46 -12.73 6.74
C ASN A 104 0.11 -12.25 6.18
N ALA A 105 -0.16 -10.94 6.14
CA ALA A 105 -1.41 -10.42 5.58
C ALA A 105 -1.53 -10.59 4.06
N THR A 106 -0.41 -10.54 3.34
CA THR A 106 -0.38 -10.59 1.87
C THR A 106 0.94 -11.15 1.34
N THR A 107 1.15 -11.12 0.03
CA THR A 107 2.37 -11.57 -0.63
C THR A 107 3.62 -10.86 -0.07
N ASN A 108 4.66 -11.63 0.25
CA ASN A 108 5.94 -11.14 0.81
C ASN A 108 5.78 -10.30 2.08
N SER A 109 4.80 -10.65 2.94
CA SER A 109 4.57 -9.96 4.21
C SER A 109 4.96 -10.76 5.47
N SER A 110 5.69 -11.85 5.32
CA SER A 110 6.16 -12.66 6.47
C SER A 110 7.07 -11.91 7.43
N HIS A 111 7.79 -10.89 6.95
CA HIS A 111 8.62 -9.99 7.73
C HIS A 111 7.85 -8.78 8.29
N GLY A 112 6.53 -8.73 8.08
CA GLY A 112 5.68 -7.64 8.54
C GLY A 112 5.59 -7.53 10.05
N VAL A 113 4.84 -6.54 10.49
CA VAL A 113 4.69 -6.18 11.89
C VAL A 113 3.78 -7.19 12.59
N ARG A 114 4.25 -7.72 13.72
CA ARG A 114 3.49 -8.67 14.55
C ARG A 114 2.67 -7.97 15.62
N LYS A 115 3.22 -6.86 16.16
CA LYS A 115 2.57 -6.04 17.18
C LYS A 115 2.76 -4.57 16.83
N ILE A 116 1.66 -3.89 16.58
CA ILE A 116 1.67 -2.48 16.18
C ILE A 116 2.28 -1.56 17.24
N GLU A 117 2.14 -1.92 18.52
CA GLU A 117 2.70 -1.16 19.62
C GLU A 117 4.25 -1.06 19.58
N ASN A 118 4.92 -2.02 18.95
CA ASN A 118 6.38 -1.99 18.74
C ASN A 118 6.79 -0.78 17.88
N LEU A 119 5.88 -0.29 17.04
CA LEU A 119 6.11 0.83 16.12
C LEU A 119 5.73 2.20 16.69
N TYR A 120 5.21 2.31 17.92
CA TYR A 120 4.75 3.61 18.43
C TYR A 120 5.83 4.70 18.40
N LYS A 121 7.09 4.34 18.72
CA LYS A 121 8.23 5.27 18.62
C LYS A 121 8.58 5.63 17.16
N ILE A 122 8.31 4.75 16.23
CA ILE A 122 8.44 5.02 14.78
C ILE A 122 7.34 5.98 14.35
N PHE A 123 6.11 5.77 14.78
CA PHE A 123 4.97 6.65 14.45
C PHE A 123 5.15 8.07 15.01
N GLU A 124 5.72 8.22 16.20
CA GLU A 124 6.11 9.53 16.75
C GLU A 124 7.09 10.25 15.81
N LEU A 125 8.17 9.58 15.40
CA LEU A 125 9.16 10.13 14.49
C LEU A 125 8.57 10.48 13.10
N MET A 126 7.67 9.64 12.58
CA MET A 126 6.97 9.89 11.32
C MET A 126 6.04 11.09 11.43
N GLN A 127 5.28 11.20 12.53
CA GLN A 127 4.41 12.33 12.81
C GLN A 127 5.21 13.64 12.86
N ASP A 128 6.33 13.66 13.57
CA ASP A 128 7.19 14.84 13.76
C ASP A 128 7.87 15.25 12.44
N SER A 129 8.27 14.27 11.63
CA SER A 129 8.92 14.53 10.33
C SER A 129 7.92 14.82 9.21
N GLY A 130 6.63 14.53 9.40
CA GLY A 130 5.61 14.62 8.36
C GLY A 130 5.66 13.50 7.33
N MET A 131 6.38 12.39 7.61
CA MET A 131 6.46 11.23 6.75
C MET A 131 5.14 10.45 6.74
N PRO A 132 4.55 10.13 5.57
CA PRO A 132 3.31 9.38 5.49
C PRO A 132 3.48 7.90 5.90
N LEU A 133 2.46 7.36 6.59
CA LEU A 133 2.30 5.94 6.90
C LEU A 133 1.24 5.34 5.96
N LEU A 134 1.65 4.37 5.15
CA LEU A 134 0.78 3.62 4.26
C LEU A 134 0.48 2.27 4.91
N ILE A 135 -0.80 1.90 5.05
CA ILE A 135 -1.20 0.75 5.85
C ILE A 135 -1.95 -0.28 5.00
N HIS A 136 -1.49 -1.53 4.98
CA HIS A 136 -2.32 -2.66 4.62
C HIS A 136 -3.22 -2.99 5.81
N GLY A 137 -4.51 -2.67 5.72
CA GLY A 137 -5.43 -2.65 6.85
C GLY A 137 -6.20 -3.94 7.05
N GLU A 138 -5.54 -5.07 7.25
CA GLU A 138 -6.19 -6.34 7.55
C GLU A 138 -5.54 -7.04 8.76
N VAL A 139 -6.36 -7.62 9.66
CA VAL A 139 -5.86 -8.55 10.68
C VAL A 139 -5.52 -9.90 10.04
N THR A 140 -4.64 -10.66 10.70
CA THR A 140 -4.17 -11.98 10.22
C THR A 140 -4.59 -13.13 11.13
N ASP A 141 -5.46 -12.88 12.09
CA ASP A 141 -6.02 -13.88 12.98
C ASP A 141 -6.87 -14.88 12.16
N SER A 142 -6.59 -16.17 12.30
CA SER A 142 -7.29 -17.25 11.59
C SER A 142 -8.77 -17.40 11.98
N GLU A 143 -9.13 -16.94 13.19
CA GLU A 143 -10.52 -16.98 13.68
C GLU A 143 -11.37 -15.83 13.10
N VAL A 144 -10.75 -14.85 12.44
CA VAL A 144 -11.48 -13.74 11.79
C VAL A 144 -11.77 -14.12 10.34
N ASP A 145 -13.06 -14.06 9.96
CA ASP A 145 -13.49 -14.27 8.58
C ASP A 145 -12.74 -13.35 7.62
N VAL A 146 -12.28 -13.89 6.49
CA VAL A 146 -11.49 -13.15 5.50
C VAL A 146 -12.20 -11.88 4.97
N PHE A 147 -13.54 -11.86 5.02
CA PHE A 147 -14.32 -10.70 4.59
C PHE A 147 -14.44 -9.61 5.66
N ASP A 148 -14.12 -9.91 6.93
CA ASP A 148 -14.27 -8.99 8.07
C ASP A 148 -12.91 -8.42 8.54
N ARG A 149 -11.79 -8.90 7.99
CA ARG A 149 -10.43 -8.56 8.43
C ARG A 149 -10.13 -7.07 8.42
N GLU A 150 -10.65 -6.33 7.46
CA GLU A 150 -10.43 -4.88 7.33
C GLU A 150 -11.17 -4.13 8.44
N GLU A 151 -12.44 -4.45 8.69
CA GLU A 151 -13.25 -3.82 9.74
C GLU A 151 -12.64 -4.08 11.13
N VAL A 152 -12.24 -5.33 11.39
CA VAL A 152 -11.58 -5.71 12.65
C VAL A 152 -10.25 -4.98 12.84
N PHE A 153 -9.47 -4.78 11.77
CA PHE A 153 -8.23 -4.01 11.82
C PHE A 153 -8.48 -2.54 12.16
N ILE A 154 -9.49 -1.94 11.54
CA ILE A 154 -9.87 -0.55 11.82
C ILE A 154 -10.24 -0.40 13.29
N ASP A 155 -11.07 -1.29 13.84
CA ASP A 155 -11.52 -1.21 15.22
C ASP A 155 -10.40 -1.43 16.24
N LYS A 156 -9.59 -2.46 16.05
CA LYS A 156 -8.59 -2.87 17.03
C LYS A 156 -7.31 -2.03 16.96
N GLU A 157 -6.87 -1.68 15.76
CA GLU A 157 -5.55 -1.11 15.53
C GLU A 157 -5.62 0.35 15.03
N LEU A 158 -6.28 0.59 13.90
CA LEU A 158 -6.23 1.90 13.25
C LEU A 158 -6.89 3.00 14.09
N SER A 159 -8.00 2.69 14.77
CA SER A 159 -8.68 3.62 15.68
C SER A 159 -7.80 4.06 16.86
N GLN A 160 -6.90 3.22 17.32
CA GLN A 160 -5.93 3.55 18.36
C GLN A 160 -4.78 4.39 17.82
N ILE A 161 -4.28 4.05 16.61
CA ILE A 161 -3.20 4.80 15.94
C ILE A 161 -3.67 6.25 15.70
N THR A 162 -4.85 6.45 15.12
CA THR A 162 -5.39 7.80 14.83
C THR A 162 -5.59 8.63 16.07
N LYS A 163 -6.08 8.04 17.17
CA LYS A 163 -6.25 8.73 18.46
C LYS A 163 -4.92 9.09 19.11
N ARG A 164 -3.95 8.19 19.06
CA ARG A 164 -2.65 8.38 19.71
C ARG A 164 -1.73 9.31 18.95
N PHE A 165 -1.79 9.29 17.61
CA PHE A 165 -0.93 10.05 16.71
C PHE A 165 -1.78 10.96 15.78
N PRO A 166 -2.44 11.98 16.31
CA PRO A 166 -3.43 12.76 15.57
C PRO A 166 -2.85 13.63 14.44
N LYS A 167 -1.53 13.79 14.36
CA LYS A 167 -0.84 14.52 13.28
C LYS A 167 -0.12 13.57 12.31
N LEU A 168 -0.15 12.26 12.54
CA LEU A 168 0.43 11.30 11.64
C LEU A 168 -0.37 11.28 10.33
N LYS A 169 0.33 11.47 9.22
CA LYS A 169 -0.29 11.34 7.89
C LYS A 169 -0.50 9.88 7.58
N ILE A 170 -1.73 9.43 7.58
CA ILE A 170 -2.09 8.03 7.34
C ILE A 170 -2.79 7.90 6.00
N VAL A 171 -2.45 6.83 5.27
CA VAL A 171 -3.18 6.35 4.09
C VAL A 171 -3.58 4.90 4.35
N LEU A 172 -4.88 4.64 4.48
CA LEU A 172 -5.42 3.29 4.50
C LEU A 172 -5.52 2.79 3.05
N GLU A 173 -4.69 1.81 2.72
CA GLU A 173 -4.50 1.39 1.34
C GLU A 173 -5.54 0.37 0.89
N HIS A 174 -5.92 0.45 -0.43
CA HIS A 174 -6.82 -0.50 -1.12
C HIS A 174 -8.04 -0.90 -0.28
N ILE A 175 -8.73 0.10 0.29
CA ILE A 175 -9.93 -0.12 1.11
C ILE A 175 -11.01 -0.87 0.34
N THR A 176 -11.77 -1.72 1.06
CA THR A 176 -12.71 -2.65 0.45
C THR A 176 -14.11 -2.64 1.06
N THR A 177 -14.31 -1.94 2.19
CA THR A 177 -15.58 -1.93 2.93
C THR A 177 -16.19 -0.53 3.01
N SER A 178 -17.51 -0.47 3.16
CA SER A 178 -18.21 0.77 3.51
C SER A 178 -17.75 1.31 4.86
N TYR A 179 -17.41 0.43 5.79
CA TYR A 179 -16.88 0.80 7.10
C TYR A 179 -15.55 1.58 6.99
N ALA A 180 -14.65 1.13 6.10
CA ALA A 180 -13.41 1.85 5.83
C ALA A 180 -13.66 3.21 5.18
N VAL A 181 -14.64 3.32 4.28
CA VAL A 181 -15.04 4.60 3.67
C VAL A 181 -15.46 5.60 4.75
N ASP A 182 -16.39 5.19 5.62
CA ASP A 182 -16.89 6.02 6.71
C ASP A 182 -15.76 6.44 7.67
N PHE A 183 -14.93 5.47 8.08
CA PHE A 183 -13.79 5.74 8.96
C PHE A 183 -12.79 6.75 8.38
N VAL A 184 -12.45 6.61 7.09
CA VAL A 184 -11.52 7.52 6.40
C VAL A 184 -12.06 8.95 6.36
N GLN A 185 -13.36 9.10 6.07
CA GLN A 185 -14.01 10.41 6.04
C GLN A 185 -14.09 11.05 7.43
N GLU A 186 -14.48 10.30 8.46
CA GLU A 186 -14.61 10.79 9.83
C GLU A 186 -13.26 11.18 10.46
N ASN A 187 -12.18 10.49 10.13
CA ASN A 187 -10.86 10.72 10.72
C ASN A 187 -9.94 11.59 9.85
N ASN A 188 -10.42 12.07 8.68
CA ASN A 188 -9.65 12.90 7.74
C ASN A 188 -8.28 12.31 7.39
N ILE A 189 -8.23 11.02 7.14
CA ILE A 189 -7.03 10.29 6.64
C ILE A 189 -7.17 10.00 5.15
N GLY A 190 -6.05 9.72 4.47
CA GLY A 190 -6.06 9.30 3.06
C GLY A 190 -6.49 7.85 2.89
N ALA A 191 -6.94 7.50 1.68
CA ALA A 191 -7.15 6.11 1.28
C ALA A 191 -6.79 5.90 -0.19
N THR A 192 -6.50 4.66 -0.57
CA THR A 192 -6.43 4.22 -1.95
C THR A 192 -7.49 3.16 -2.24
N ILE A 193 -7.94 3.07 -3.48
CA ILE A 193 -8.89 2.05 -3.95
C ILE A 193 -8.31 1.45 -5.22
N THR A 194 -8.28 0.13 -5.31
CA THR A 194 -7.83 -0.56 -6.51
C THR A 194 -8.95 -0.60 -7.57
N PRO A 195 -8.63 -0.56 -8.88
CA PRO A 195 -9.63 -0.59 -9.94
C PRO A 195 -10.58 -1.79 -9.83
N HIS A 196 -10.09 -2.98 -9.51
CA HIS A 196 -10.95 -4.17 -9.43
C HIS A 196 -11.99 -4.07 -8.30
N HIS A 197 -11.69 -3.44 -7.15
CA HIS A 197 -12.68 -3.22 -6.09
C HIS A 197 -13.82 -2.27 -6.48
N LEU A 198 -13.62 -1.43 -7.49
CA LEU A 198 -14.68 -0.60 -8.06
C LEU A 198 -15.59 -1.37 -9.04
N HIS A 199 -15.08 -2.45 -9.65
CA HIS A 199 -15.75 -3.15 -10.74
C HIS A 199 -16.36 -4.49 -10.34
N ILE A 200 -15.74 -5.26 -9.44
CA ILE A 200 -16.21 -6.59 -9.03
C ILE A 200 -16.59 -6.61 -7.56
N ASN A 201 -17.52 -7.48 -7.21
CA ASN A 201 -17.80 -7.90 -5.84
C ASN A 201 -17.35 -9.36 -5.64
N ARG A 202 -17.49 -9.88 -4.41
CA ARG A 202 -17.00 -11.22 -4.06
C ARG A 202 -17.61 -12.36 -4.90
N ASN A 203 -18.76 -12.16 -5.55
CA ASN A 203 -19.35 -13.19 -6.40
C ASN A 203 -18.48 -13.54 -7.60
N ALA A 204 -17.64 -12.61 -8.08
CA ALA A 204 -16.72 -12.87 -9.18
C ALA A 204 -15.77 -14.05 -8.90
N MET A 205 -15.35 -14.23 -7.62
CA MET A 205 -14.49 -15.35 -7.20
C MET A 205 -15.17 -16.71 -7.29
N PHE A 206 -16.52 -16.76 -7.31
CA PHE A 206 -17.30 -18.00 -7.18
C PHE A 206 -18.23 -18.26 -8.36
N PHE A 207 -18.34 -17.36 -9.32
CA PHE A 207 -19.25 -17.51 -10.45
C PHE A 207 -18.84 -18.67 -11.36
N GLY A 208 -19.68 -19.69 -11.46
CA GLY A 208 -19.41 -20.90 -12.26
C GLY A 208 -18.35 -21.83 -11.67
N GLY A 209 -17.89 -21.58 -10.45
CA GLY A 209 -16.83 -22.30 -9.74
C GLY A 209 -15.85 -21.38 -9.06
N LEU A 210 -14.69 -21.88 -8.64
CA LEU A 210 -13.63 -21.07 -8.03
C LEU A 210 -12.79 -20.39 -9.12
N ASN A 211 -12.82 -19.06 -9.14
CA ASN A 211 -12.07 -18.23 -10.09
C ASN A 211 -10.87 -17.58 -9.39
N SER A 212 -9.72 -18.22 -9.46
CA SER A 212 -8.47 -17.75 -8.84
C SER A 212 -7.97 -16.40 -9.39
N ASP A 213 -8.29 -16.07 -10.63
CA ASP A 213 -7.90 -14.80 -11.26
C ASP A 213 -8.52 -13.56 -10.61
N PHE A 214 -9.62 -13.73 -9.90
CA PHE A 214 -10.28 -12.67 -9.12
C PHE A 214 -9.88 -12.68 -7.63
N TYR A 215 -8.97 -13.56 -7.24
CA TYR A 215 -8.47 -13.61 -5.87
C TYR A 215 -7.24 -12.71 -5.71
N CYS A 216 -7.39 -11.67 -4.89
CA CYS A 216 -6.31 -10.78 -4.47
C CYS A 216 -6.58 -10.34 -3.03
N LEU A 217 -5.56 -10.18 -2.21
CA LEU A 217 -5.69 -9.64 -0.85
C LEU A 217 -5.44 -8.13 -0.85
N PRO A 218 -6.35 -7.36 -0.24
CA PRO A 218 -7.62 -7.77 0.38
C PRO A 218 -8.64 -8.25 -0.66
N VAL A 219 -9.44 -9.25 -0.28
CA VAL A 219 -10.45 -9.82 -1.19
C VAL A 219 -11.62 -8.85 -1.43
N ALA A 220 -12.23 -8.94 -2.63
CA ALA A 220 -13.44 -8.20 -2.94
C ALA A 220 -14.57 -8.55 -1.95
N LYS A 221 -15.35 -7.56 -1.54
CA LYS A 221 -16.41 -7.69 -0.53
C LYS A 221 -17.80 -7.81 -1.17
N ARG A 222 -18.86 -7.65 -0.38
CA ARG A 222 -20.26 -7.65 -0.84
C ARG A 222 -20.53 -6.47 -1.78
N GLU A 223 -21.64 -6.54 -2.52
CA GLU A 223 -22.05 -5.51 -3.46
C GLU A 223 -22.26 -4.13 -2.81
N ASN A 224 -22.83 -4.07 -1.61
CA ASN A 224 -22.99 -2.82 -0.87
C ASN A 224 -21.65 -2.13 -0.59
N ASN A 225 -20.61 -2.88 -0.26
CA ASN A 225 -19.26 -2.36 -0.07
C ASN A 225 -18.69 -1.79 -1.38
N ARG A 226 -18.81 -2.55 -2.49
CA ARG A 226 -18.38 -2.06 -3.81
C ARG A 226 -19.08 -0.75 -4.20
N LEU A 227 -20.37 -0.63 -3.90
CA LEU A 227 -21.13 0.60 -4.18
C LEU A 227 -20.68 1.77 -3.29
N ALA A 228 -20.32 1.52 -2.03
CA ALA A 228 -19.79 2.56 -1.14
C ALA A 228 -18.42 3.10 -1.59
N LEU A 229 -17.60 2.28 -2.24
CA LEU A 229 -16.30 2.71 -2.80
C LEU A 229 -16.43 3.61 -4.04
N ARG A 230 -17.58 3.67 -4.68
CA ARG A 230 -17.85 4.43 -5.93
C ARG A 230 -18.50 5.78 -5.66
#